data_2155ff82483460bbb676980aad8ee31f
#
_entry.id   2155ff82483460bbb676980aad8ee31f
#
_cell.length_a   1.000
_cell.length_b   1.000
_cell.length_c   1.000
_cell.angle_alpha   90.00
_cell.angle_beta   90.00
_cell.angle_gamma   90.00
#
_symmetry.space_group_name_H-M   'P 1'
#
loop_
_entity.id
_entity.type
_entity.pdbx_description
1 polymer ?
#
loop_
_entity_poly.entity_id
_entity_poly.type
_entity_poly.pdbx_seq_one_letter_code
_entity_poly.pdbx_strand_id
1 'polypeptide(L)'
;MTELEFQSLANEGYNRIPLIAEALADLETPLSLYLKLAQPERAGANSFLLESVVGGERFGRYSFIGLPARTLVRTRNGVSEVVRDGQVVETHDGDPFEFIESFQARFKVAQRPGLPRFCGGLAGYFGYDAVRYIEKKLANTAPRDDLGLPDIQLLLTEEVAVIDNLAGKLYLIIYADPAQPEAYTKAKQRLRELKQRLRTTVQPPVTSASVRTETFREFKKEDYLAAVRQAKEYIAAGELMQIQVGQRLTKPYRDNPLSLYRALRSLNPSPYMYYYNFGDFHVVGASPEILVRQEKRGEDQIVTIRPLAGTRPRGNTPERDAELATELLNDPKEIAEHVMLIDLARNDVGRIAEIGSVQVTDKMVIEKYSHVQHIVSSVEGKRKPGMTNYDVLRATFPAGTLSGAPKVRAMELIDELEPIKRGLYGGAVGYLSFSGEMDLAIAIRTGLIHNGNLYVQAAAGVVADSVPESEWQETENKARAVLRAAEQVQDGLDSDF
;
A
#
# COMPACT_ATOMS: atom_id res chain seq x y z
N MET A 1 22.37 -13.93 -19.11
CA MET A 1 21.85 -15.28 -19.34
C MET A 1 21.99 -15.65 -20.79
N THR A 2 22.60 -16.78 -21.08
CA THR A 2 22.67 -17.38 -22.42
C THR A 2 21.41 -18.22 -22.69
N GLU A 3 21.19 -18.61 -23.95
CA GLU A 3 20.06 -19.46 -24.31
C GLU A 3 20.20 -20.89 -23.71
N LEU A 4 21.45 -21.39 -23.61
CA LEU A 4 21.72 -22.69 -22.97
C LEU A 4 21.36 -22.67 -21.48
N GLU A 5 21.70 -21.60 -20.75
CA GLU A 5 21.30 -21.44 -19.34
C GLU A 5 19.77 -21.37 -19.21
N PHE A 6 19.09 -20.66 -20.13
CA PHE A 6 17.63 -20.58 -20.15
C PHE A 6 17.01 -21.99 -20.35
N GLN A 7 17.51 -22.78 -21.31
CA GLN A 7 17.04 -24.13 -21.55
C GLN A 7 17.32 -25.06 -20.34
N SER A 8 18.49 -24.92 -19.69
CA SER A 8 18.78 -25.67 -18.46
C SER A 8 17.74 -25.43 -17.38
N LEU A 9 17.43 -24.16 -17.10
CA LEU A 9 16.42 -23.80 -16.11
C LEU A 9 15.02 -24.30 -16.51
N ALA A 10 14.67 -24.24 -17.78
CA ALA A 10 13.42 -24.81 -18.29
C ALA A 10 13.33 -26.33 -18.03
N ASN A 11 14.43 -27.05 -18.26
CA ASN A 11 14.53 -28.50 -18.02
C ASN A 11 14.46 -28.85 -16.52
N GLU A 12 14.88 -27.93 -15.63
CA GLU A 12 14.74 -28.05 -14.19
C GLU A 12 13.28 -27.81 -13.70
N GLY A 13 12.39 -27.47 -14.63
CA GLY A 13 10.96 -27.28 -14.37
C GLY A 13 10.55 -25.88 -13.96
N TYR A 14 11.42 -24.88 -14.11
CA TYR A 14 11.03 -23.49 -13.94
C TYR A 14 10.14 -23.02 -15.09
N ASN A 15 9.02 -22.38 -14.78
CA ASN A 15 8.08 -21.86 -15.77
C ASN A 15 8.04 -20.33 -15.81
N ARG A 16 8.86 -19.66 -15.00
CA ARG A 16 9.14 -18.22 -15.04
C ARG A 16 10.63 -18.00 -14.86
N ILE A 17 11.29 -17.65 -15.96
CA ILE A 17 12.74 -17.50 -16.00
C ILE A 17 13.05 -16.02 -16.27
N PRO A 18 13.70 -15.30 -15.35
CA PRO A 18 13.97 -13.88 -15.51
C PRO A 18 15.13 -13.63 -16.47
N LEU A 19 14.88 -12.85 -17.51
CA LEU A 19 15.91 -12.20 -18.30
C LEU A 19 16.08 -10.77 -17.78
N ILE A 20 17.33 -10.36 -17.55
CA ILE A 20 17.66 -9.12 -16.87
C ILE A 20 18.60 -8.29 -17.75
N ALA A 21 18.32 -7.00 -17.80
CA ALA A 21 19.23 -6.02 -18.38
C ALA A 21 19.49 -4.93 -17.36
N GLU A 22 20.76 -4.59 -17.17
CA GLU A 22 21.19 -3.46 -16.33
C GLU A 22 21.43 -2.21 -17.18
N ALA A 23 21.17 -1.05 -16.59
CA ALA A 23 21.49 0.25 -17.13
C ALA A 23 21.84 1.21 -15.97
N LEU A 24 22.41 2.37 -16.28
CA LEU A 24 22.56 3.46 -15.32
C LEU A 24 21.22 4.18 -15.14
N ALA A 25 20.94 4.63 -13.92
CA ALA A 25 19.75 5.38 -13.56
C ALA A 25 20.05 6.81 -13.12
N ASP A 26 21.28 7.28 -13.37
CA ASP A 26 21.81 8.58 -12.93
C ASP A 26 21.08 9.79 -13.53
N LEU A 27 20.43 9.62 -14.69
CA LEU A 27 19.64 10.66 -15.38
C LEU A 27 18.13 10.43 -15.29
N GLU A 28 17.68 9.48 -14.48
CA GLU A 28 16.28 9.07 -14.43
C GLU A 28 15.70 9.24 -13.03
N THR A 29 14.42 9.56 -12.99
CA THR A 29 13.60 9.49 -11.77
C THR A 29 12.62 8.32 -11.89
N PRO A 30 12.08 7.79 -10.77
CA PRO A 30 11.05 6.77 -10.84
C PRO A 30 9.86 7.18 -11.71
N LEU A 31 9.47 8.45 -11.64
CA LEU A 31 8.39 9.00 -12.44
C LEU A 31 8.73 9.08 -13.93
N SER A 32 9.95 9.54 -14.30
CA SER A 32 10.37 9.59 -15.69
C SER A 32 10.40 8.20 -16.32
N LEU A 33 10.85 7.21 -15.57
CA LEU A 33 10.83 5.81 -16.03
C LEU A 33 9.41 5.26 -16.18
N TYR A 34 8.50 5.59 -15.26
CA TYR A 34 7.09 5.21 -15.41
C TYR A 34 6.51 5.80 -16.71
N LEU A 35 6.75 7.06 -16.98
CA LEU A 35 6.30 7.75 -18.21
C LEU A 35 6.91 7.15 -19.47
N LYS A 36 8.16 6.72 -19.44
CA LYS A 36 8.86 6.12 -20.60
C LYS A 36 8.49 4.67 -20.84
N LEU A 37 8.32 3.88 -19.79
CA LEU A 37 8.23 2.42 -19.88
C LEU A 37 6.80 1.89 -19.76
N ALA A 38 6.01 2.39 -18.81
CA ALA A 38 4.68 1.89 -18.51
C ALA A 38 3.56 2.66 -19.24
N GLN A 39 3.59 3.99 -19.17
CA GLN A 39 2.53 4.84 -19.75
C GLN A 39 2.29 4.66 -21.26
N PRO A 40 3.30 4.45 -22.14
CA PRO A 40 3.07 4.31 -23.57
C PRO A 40 2.26 3.09 -23.97
N GLU A 41 2.21 2.08 -23.10
CA GLU A 41 1.47 0.85 -23.37
C GLU A 41 0.10 0.89 -22.72
N ARG A 42 -0.96 0.53 -23.47
CA ARG A 42 -2.33 0.46 -22.95
C ARG A 42 -2.75 1.69 -22.15
N ALA A 43 -2.20 2.87 -22.46
CA ALA A 43 -2.34 4.08 -21.65
C ALA A 43 -1.94 3.88 -20.18
N GLY A 44 -1.00 2.98 -19.90
CA GLY A 44 -0.55 2.61 -18.55
C GLY A 44 -1.51 1.73 -17.77
N ALA A 45 -2.59 1.22 -18.37
CA ALA A 45 -3.57 0.39 -17.66
C ALA A 45 -2.92 -0.90 -17.10
N ASN A 46 -3.29 -1.25 -15.87
CA ASN A 46 -2.72 -2.37 -15.10
C ASN A 46 -1.22 -2.22 -14.85
N SER A 47 -0.78 -1.02 -14.51
CA SER A 47 0.60 -0.72 -14.14
C SER A 47 0.68 0.01 -12.80
N PHE A 48 1.90 0.14 -12.28
CA PHE A 48 2.10 0.83 -11.02
C PHE A 48 3.49 1.48 -10.91
N LEU A 49 3.56 2.43 -9.99
CA LEU A 49 4.80 3.02 -9.50
C LEU A 49 4.80 2.94 -7.97
N LEU A 50 5.80 2.29 -7.39
CA LEU A 50 6.05 2.25 -5.95
C LEU A 50 7.40 2.88 -5.66
N GLU A 51 7.44 3.87 -4.79
CA GLU A 51 8.67 4.49 -4.37
C GLU A 51 8.65 4.86 -2.88
N SER A 52 9.82 5.01 -2.29
CA SER A 52 10.00 5.61 -0.99
C SER A 52 10.76 6.91 -1.13
N VAL A 53 10.19 8.00 -0.64
CA VAL A 53 10.75 9.35 -0.80
C VAL A 53 11.43 9.83 0.49
N VAL A 54 11.15 9.15 1.61
CA VAL A 54 11.67 9.49 2.94
C VAL A 54 12.24 8.24 3.61
N GLY A 55 13.29 8.40 4.44
CA GLY A 55 13.81 7.31 5.26
C GLY A 55 15.19 6.77 4.84
N GLY A 56 15.89 7.42 3.91
CA GLY A 56 17.27 7.10 3.56
C GLY A 56 17.48 5.64 3.13
N GLU A 57 18.56 5.01 3.58
CA GLU A 57 18.92 3.62 3.23
C GLU A 57 17.89 2.59 3.69
N ARG A 58 17.15 2.87 4.75
CA ARG A 58 16.21 1.92 5.36
C ARG A 58 14.94 1.75 4.51
N PHE A 59 14.43 2.79 3.87
CA PHE A 59 13.20 2.78 3.09
C PHE A 59 13.37 3.21 1.63
N GLY A 60 14.24 4.14 1.34
CA GLY A 60 14.37 4.81 0.04
C GLY A 60 15.27 4.12 -0.98
N ARG A 61 15.76 2.89 -0.72
CA ARG A 61 16.74 2.26 -1.60
C ARG A 61 16.16 1.88 -2.96
N TYR A 62 14.99 1.28 -3.00
CA TYR A 62 14.42 0.78 -4.25
C TYR A 62 13.13 1.49 -4.63
N SER A 63 12.97 1.72 -5.94
CA SER A 63 11.71 2.11 -6.55
C SER A 63 11.34 1.08 -7.61
N PHE A 64 10.05 0.76 -7.72
CA PHE A 64 9.55 -0.29 -8.58
C PHE A 64 8.52 0.26 -9.56
N ILE A 65 8.71 -0.02 -10.84
CA ILE A 65 7.78 0.31 -11.92
C ILE A 65 7.27 -0.99 -12.52
N GLY A 66 6.02 -1.35 -12.23
CA GLY A 66 5.34 -2.44 -12.90
C GLY A 66 4.85 -2.00 -14.26
N LEU A 67 5.30 -2.67 -15.30
CA LEU A 67 4.81 -2.43 -16.65
C LEU A 67 3.38 -3.00 -16.79
N PRO A 68 2.60 -2.58 -17.80
CA PRO A 68 1.22 -3.01 -17.97
C PRO A 68 1.04 -4.52 -17.95
N ALA A 69 0.47 -5.02 -16.86
CA ALA A 69 0.22 -6.44 -16.66
C ALA A 69 -0.89 -6.94 -17.59
N ARG A 70 -0.68 -8.12 -18.16
CA ARG A 70 -1.70 -8.80 -18.99
C ARG A 70 -2.67 -9.61 -18.16
N THR A 71 -2.24 -10.02 -16.96
CA THR A 71 -3.01 -10.87 -16.05
C THR A 71 -3.16 -10.18 -14.71
N LEU A 72 -4.35 -10.21 -14.17
CA LEU A 72 -4.66 -9.77 -12.81
C LEU A 72 -5.59 -10.77 -12.13
N VAL A 73 -5.58 -10.76 -10.80
CA VAL A 73 -6.55 -11.44 -9.96
C VAL A 73 -7.38 -10.39 -9.25
N ARG A 74 -8.70 -10.51 -9.29
CA ARG A 74 -9.61 -9.64 -8.54
C ARG A 74 -10.63 -10.47 -7.78
N THR A 75 -11.03 -9.98 -6.61
CA THR A 75 -12.12 -10.58 -5.82
C THR A 75 -13.18 -9.54 -5.55
N ARG A 76 -14.43 -9.90 -5.76
CA ARG A 76 -15.60 -9.08 -5.44
C ARG A 76 -16.70 -9.98 -4.89
N ASN A 77 -17.27 -9.62 -3.73
CA ASN A 77 -18.39 -10.36 -3.12
C ASN A 77 -18.13 -11.88 -3.00
N GLY A 78 -16.92 -12.28 -2.60
CA GLY A 78 -16.54 -13.68 -2.43
C GLY A 78 -16.15 -14.42 -3.70
N VAL A 79 -16.35 -13.84 -4.87
CA VAL A 79 -15.96 -14.43 -6.15
C VAL A 79 -14.60 -13.89 -6.59
N SER A 80 -13.64 -14.77 -6.79
CA SER A 80 -12.31 -14.46 -7.33
C SER A 80 -12.24 -14.79 -8.81
N GLU A 81 -11.66 -13.88 -9.58
CA GLU A 81 -11.49 -14.01 -11.03
C GLU A 81 -10.04 -13.80 -11.44
N VAL A 82 -9.54 -14.63 -12.35
CA VAL A 82 -8.33 -14.34 -13.11
C VAL A 82 -8.74 -13.68 -14.43
N VAL A 83 -8.27 -12.48 -14.64
CA VAL A 83 -8.53 -11.72 -15.87
C VAL A 83 -7.24 -11.66 -16.68
N ARG A 84 -7.30 -12.07 -17.94
CA ARG A 84 -6.17 -12.00 -18.87
C ARG A 84 -6.56 -11.24 -20.12
N ASP A 85 -5.77 -10.21 -20.46
CA ASP A 85 -6.05 -9.32 -21.62
C ASP A 85 -7.49 -8.77 -21.63
N GLY A 86 -8.03 -8.47 -20.44
CA GLY A 86 -9.38 -7.93 -20.25
C GLY A 86 -10.52 -8.96 -20.22
N GLN A 87 -10.20 -10.26 -20.38
CA GLN A 87 -11.19 -11.34 -20.35
C GLN A 87 -11.04 -12.21 -19.10
N VAL A 88 -12.15 -12.57 -18.47
CA VAL A 88 -12.17 -13.53 -17.36
C VAL A 88 -11.86 -14.91 -17.94
N VAL A 89 -10.76 -15.51 -17.47
CA VAL A 89 -10.30 -16.83 -17.93
C VAL A 89 -10.47 -17.91 -16.87
N GLU A 90 -10.67 -17.53 -15.61
CA GLU A 90 -10.91 -18.45 -14.50
C GLU A 90 -11.75 -17.72 -13.44
N THR A 91 -12.67 -18.46 -12.82
CA THR A 91 -13.52 -17.97 -11.72
C THR A 91 -13.49 -18.98 -10.58
N HIS A 92 -13.44 -18.50 -9.35
CA HIS A 92 -13.40 -19.31 -8.15
C HIS A 92 -14.34 -18.74 -7.09
N ASP A 93 -15.23 -19.59 -6.57
CA ASP A 93 -16.05 -19.35 -5.40
C ASP A 93 -15.37 -19.97 -4.18
N GLY A 94 -15.16 -19.22 -3.12
CA GLY A 94 -14.53 -19.71 -1.91
C GLY A 94 -13.60 -18.68 -1.27
N ASP A 95 -12.63 -19.19 -0.48
CA ASP A 95 -11.68 -18.32 0.21
C ASP A 95 -10.71 -17.63 -0.79
N PRO A 96 -10.76 -16.31 -0.92
CA PRO A 96 -9.92 -15.59 -1.88
C PRO A 96 -8.43 -15.70 -1.57
N PHE A 97 -8.06 -15.79 -0.29
CA PHE A 97 -6.65 -15.89 0.11
C PHE A 97 -6.05 -17.24 -0.30
N GLU A 98 -6.79 -18.33 -0.08
CA GLU A 98 -6.38 -19.66 -0.53
C GLU A 98 -6.29 -19.72 -2.06
N PHE A 99 -7.24 -19.11 -2.75
CA PHE A 99 -7.21 -19.04 -4.21
C PHE A 99 -6.00 -18.27 -4.73
N ILE A 100 -5.72 -17.06 -4.20
CA ILE A 100 -4.59 -16.24 -4.62
C ILE A 100 -3.26 -16.95 -4.31
N GLU A 101 -3.15 -17.61 -3.15
CA GLU A 101 -2.00 -18.42 -2.80
C GLU A 101 -1.78 -19.55 -3.80
N SER A 102 -2.82 -20.32 -4.11
CA SER A 102 -2.75 -21.40 -5.10
C SER A 102 -2.44 -20.87 -6.49
N PHE A 103 -2.94 -19.70 -6.85
CA PHE A 103 -2.63 -19.03 -8.11
C PHE A 103 -1.14 -18.65 -8.17
N GLN A 104 -0.59 -18.03 -7.12
CA GLN A 104 0.82 -17.65 -7.07
C GLN A 104 1.74 -18.87 -7.07
N ALA A 105 1.35 -19.97 -6.44
CA ALA A 105 2.11 -21.21 -6.38
C ALA A 105 2.28 -21.92 -7.77
N ARG A 106 1.49 -21.52 -8.76
CA ARG A 106 1.64 -22.03 -10.15
C ARG A 106 2.93 -21.56 -10.81
N PHE A 107 3.52 -20.48 -10.30
CA PHE A 107 4.72 -19.86 -10.87
C PHE A 107 5.97 -20.38 -10.19
N LYS A 108 6.66 -21.31 -10.85
CA LYS A 108 7.97 -21.82 -10.44
C LYS A 108 9.05 -20.92 -11.03
N VAL A 109 9.55 -20.00 -10.21
CA VAL A 109 10.43 -18.92 -10.64
C VAL A 109 11.89 -19.26 -10.39
N ALA A 110 12.72 -19.14 -11.43
CA ALA A 110 14.17 -19.25 -11.30
C ALA A 110 14.72 -17.98 -10.59
N GLN A 111 15.07 -18.11 -9.33
CA GLN A 111 15.61 -16.99 -8.56
C GLN A 111 17.05 -16.67 -8.97
N ARG A 112 17.40 -15.39 -8.97
CA ARG A 112 18.75 -14.90 -9.26
C ARG A 112 19.31 -14.19 -8.03
N PRO A 113 20.48 -14.61 -7.52
CA PRO A 113 21.13 -13.91 -6.40
C PRO A 113 21.46 -12.44 -6.73
N GLY A 114 21.39 -11.59 -5.72
CA GLY A 114 21.77 -10.18 -5.83
C GLY A 114 20.71 -9.24 -6.45
N LEU A 115 19.53 -9.77 -6.79
CA LEU A 115 18.40 -8.94 -7.23
C LEU A 115 17.72 -8.24 -6.05
N PRO A 116 17.03 -7.11 -6.31
CA PRO A 116 16.16 -6.46 -5.34
C PRO A 116 15.07 -7.42 -4.81
N ARG A 117 14.60 -7.15 -3.59
CA ARG A 117 13.59 -8.00 -2.92
C ARG A 117 12.26 -8.15 -3.70
N PHE A 118 11.91 -7.19 -4.53
CA PHE A 118 10.80 -7.33 -5.47
C PHE A 118 11.30 -7.22 -6.90
N CYS A 119 11.21 -8.31 -7.63
CA CYS A 119 11.59 -8.41 -9.04
C CYS A 119 10.44 -8.89 -9.92
N GLY A 120 9.28 -9.16 -9.31
CA GLY A 120 8.08 -9.70 -9.89
C GLY A 120 7.27 -10.45 -8.85
N GLY A 121 6.02 -10.73 -9.16
CA GLY A 121 5.06 -11.34 -8.24
C GLY A 121 3.68 -10.72 -8.40
N LEU A 122 2.95 -10.57 -7.30
CA LEU A 122 1.67 -9.91 -7.26
C LEU A 122 1.82 -8.52 -6.65
N ALA A 123 1.27 -7.49 -7.28
CA ALA A 123 1.28 -6.12 -6.77
C ALA A 123 -0.12 -5.51 -6.89
N GLY A 124 -0.58 -4.83 -5.83
CA GLY A 124 -1.91 -4.24 -5.79
C GLY A 124 -2.39 -4.00 -4.38
N TYR A 125 -3.65 -4.32 -4.10
CA TYR A 125 -4.24 -4.08 -2.79
C TYR A 125 -5.16 -5.21 -2.32
N PHE A 126 -5.25 -5.30 -1.00
CA PHE A 126 -6.31 -5.96 -0.24
C PHE A 126 -7.08 -4.85 0.48
N GLY A 127 -8.31 -4.56 0.04
CA GLY A 127 -9.14 -3.54 0.69
C GLY A 127 -9.51 -3.93 2.12
N TYR A 128 -9.91 -2.96 2.94
CA TYR A 128 -10.34 -3.23 4.32
C TYR A 128 -11.41 -4.34 4.38
N ASP A 129 -12.33 -4.33 3.43
CA ASP A 129 -13.42 -5.30 3.39
C ASP A 129 -12.96 -6.75 3.08
N ALA A 130 -11.69 -6.97 2.70
CA ALA A 130 -11.11 -8.30 2.63
C ALA A 130 -11.07 -9.01 4.01
N VAL A 131 -11.16 -8.26 5.12
CA VAL A 131 -11.30 -8.83 6.47
C VAL A 131 -12.52 -9.75 6.61
N ARG A 132 -13.56 -9.54 5.82
CA ARG A 132 -14.79 -10.35 5.83
C ARG A 132 -14.56 -11.80 5.39
N TYR A 133 -13.47 -12.05 4.65
CA TYR A 133 -13.02 -13.39 4.29
C TYR A 133 -12.15 -14.04 5.37
N ILE A 134 -11.65 -13.24 6.33
CA ILE A 134 -10.84 -13.70 7.46
C ILE A 134 -11.71 -13.90 8.71
N GLU A 135 -12.52 -12.89 9.06
CA GLU A 135 -13.33 -12.86 10.28
C GLU A 135 -14.81 -13.17 9.96
N LYS A 136 -15.22 -14.39 10.27
CA LYS A 136 -16.59 -14.87 9.97
C LYS A 136 -17.70 -13.98 10.57
N LYS A 137 -17.45 -13.34 11.70
CA LYS A 137 -18.41 -12.43 12.34
C LYS A 137 -18.74 -11.22 11.48
N LEU A 138 -17.82 -10.81 10.62
CA LEU A 138 -17.96 -9.64 9.74
C LEU A 138 -18.50 -9.99 8.34
N ALA A 139 -18.72 -11.26 8.04
CA ALA A 139 -19.08 -11.70 6.70
C ALA A 139 -20.35 -11.05 6.14
N ASN A 140 -21.33 -10.74 7.02
CA ASN A 140 -22.65 -10.25 6.63
C ASN A 140 -23.04 -8.92 7.32
N THR A 141 -22.10 -8.22 7.92
CA THR A 141 -22.36 -6.96 8.66
C THR A 141 -22.00 -5.72 7.87
N ALA A 142 -21.49 -5.89 6.64
CA ALA A 142 -21.01 -4.80 5.81
C ALA A 142 -22.05 -3.69 5.62
N PRO A 143 -21.71 -2.43 5.85
CA PRO A 143 -22.55 -1.32 5.45
C PRO A 143 -22.67 -1.22 3.91
N ARG A 144 -23.45 -0.27 3.44
CA ARG A 144 -23.72 -0.09 2.00
C ARG A 144 -22.43 0.06 1.18
N ASP A 145 -22.32 -0.73 0.11
CA ASP A 145 -21.29 -0.56 -0.93
C ASP A 145 -21.84 0.36 -2.02
N ASP A 146 -21.22 1.49 -2.22
CA ASP A 146 -21.62 2.50 -3.20
C ASP A 146 -20.60 2.68 -4.34
N LEU A 147 -19.40 2.11 -4.20
CA LEU A 147 -18.36 2.16 -5.22
C LEU A 147 -18.34 0.91 -6.11
N GLY A 148 -18.72 -0.24 -5.56
CA GLY A 148 -18.75 -1.52 -6.26
C GLY A 148 -17.41 -1.96 -6.82
N LEU A 149 -16.29 -1.53 -6.20
CA LEU A 149 -14.94 -1.90 -6.59
C LEU A 149 -14.54 -3.26 -6.02
N PRO A 150 -13.53 -3.95 -6.58
CA PRO A 150 -13.03 -5.19 -6.02
C PRO A 150 -12.54 -5.01 -4.57
N ASP A 151 -12.82 -5.99 -3.70
CA ASP A 151 -12.26 -6.05 -2.36
C ASP A 151 -10.75 -6.35 -2.40
N ILE A 152 -10.31 -7.10 -3.41
CA ILE A 152 -8.90 -7.41 -3.67
C ILE A 152 -8.63 -7.23 -5.16
N GLN A 153 -7.53 -6.57 -5.52
CA GLN A 153 -7.05 -6.52 -6.90
C GLN A 153 -5.53 -6.53 -6.95
N LEU A 154 -4.98 -7.53 -7.64
CA LEU A 154 -3.56 -7.82 -7.74
C LEU A 154 -3.14 -8.01 -9.18
N LEU A 155 -2.11 -7.30 -9.61
CA LEU A 155 -1.50 -7.41 -10.93
C LEU A 155 -0.40 -8.48 -10.91
N LEU A 156 -0.44 -9.43 -11.82
CA LEU A 156 0.66 -10.37 -12.03
C LEU A 156 1.79 -9.64 -12.76
N THR A 157 2.83 -9.30 -12.01
CA THR A 157 3.96 -8.51 -12.47
C THR A 157 5.05 -9.41 -13.02
N GLU A 158 5.06 -9.58 -14.33
CA GLU A 158 6.06 -10.37 -15.08
C GLU A 158 7.08 -9.46 -15.80
N GLU A 159 6.79 -8.17 -15.92
CA GLU A 159 7.71 -7.14 -16.44
C GLU A 159 7.83 -6.03 -15.43
N VAL A 160 9.03 -5.75 -14.95
CA VAL A 160 9.30 -4.73 -13.94
C VAL A 160 10.62 -4.01 -14.18
N ALA A 161 10.61 -2.69 -13.96
CA ALA A 161 11.82 -1.90 -13.87
C ALA A 161 12.08 -1.55 -12.40
N VAL A 162 13.29 -1.79 -11.93
CA VAL A 162 13.68 -1.54 -10.53
C VAL A 162 14.86 -0.58 -10.51
N ILE A 163 14.71 0.52 -9.78
CA ILE A 163 15.80 1.46 -9.52
C ILE A 163 16.40 1.14 -8.16
N ASP A 164 17.70 0.90 -8.12
CA ASP A 164 18.51 0.97 -6.91
C ASP A 164 19.01 2.41 -6.76
N ASN A 165 18.30 3.22 -5.99
CA ASN A 165 18.63 4.63 -5.78
C ASN A 165 20.01 4.82 -5.12
N LEU A 166 20.46 3.87 -4.31
CA LEU A 166 21.75 3.91 -3.66
C LEU A 166 22.90 3.61 -4.63
N ALA A 167 22.71 2.61 -5.50
CA ALA A 167 23.71 2.18 -6.47
C ALA A 167 23.65 2.96 -7.79
N GLY A 168 22.61 3.77 -8.02
CA GLY A 168 22.38 4.47 -9.30
C GLY A 168 22.14 3.51 -10.47
N LYS A 169 21.56 2.34 -10.19
CA LYS A 169 21.34 1.28 -11.18
C LYS A 169 19.87 1.09 -11.49
N LEU A 170 19.61 0.77 -12.75
CA LEU A 170 18.30 0.33 -13.24
C LEU A 170 18.37 -1.14 -13.66
N TYR A 171 17.47 -1.94 -13.16
CA TYR A 171 17.24 -3.31 -13.59
C TYR A 171 15.96 -3.37 -14.41
N LEU A 172 16.03 -3.86 -15.65
CA LEU A 172 14.87 -4.23 -16.47
C LEU A 172 14.75 -5.75 -16.41
N ILE A 173 13.63 -6.26 -15.92
CA ILE A 173 13.42 -7.67 -15.64
C ILE A 173 12.17 -8.13 -16.37
N ILE A 174 12.32 -9.20 -17.15
CA ILE A 174 11.23 -9.85 -17.89
C ILE A 174 11.24 -11.32 -17.55
N TYR A 175 10.12 -11.85 -17.08
CA TYR A 175 9.91 -13.27 -16.86
C TYR A 175 9.40 -13.90 -18.14
N ALA A 176 10.20 -14.82 -18.69
CA ALA A 176 9.81 -15.62 -19.86
C ALA A 176 9.24 -16.95 -19.42
N ASP A 177 8.14 -17.35 -20.07
CA ASP A 177 7.55 -18.68 -19.94
C ASP A 177 8.14 -19.60 -21.00
N PRO A 178 8.98 -20.60 -20.63
CA PRO A 178 9.65 -21.48 -21.59
C PRO A 178 8.68 -22.36 -22.39
N ALA A 179 7.43 -22.50 -21.96
CA ALA A 179 6.41 -23.21 -22.74
C ALA A 179 5.93 -22.41 -23.98
N GLN A 180 6.24 -21.11 -24.03
CA GLN A 180 5.87 -20.28 -25.17
C GLN A 180 6.92 -20.39 -26.29
N PRO A 181 6.48 -20.41 -27.57
CA PRO A 181 7.43 -20.42 -28.70
C PRO A 181 8.36 -19.20 -28.66
N GLU A 182 9.66 -19.46 -28.87
CA GLU A 182 10.68 -18.41 -28.93
C GLU A 182 10.78 -17.52 -27.68
N ALA A 183 10.41 -18.05 -26.49
CA ALA A 183 10.31 -17.29 -25.25
C ALA A 183 11.59 -16.50 -24.93
N TYR A 184 12.76 -17.12 -25.07
CA TYR A 184 14.05 -16.47 -24.85
C TYR A 184 14.30 -15.31 -25.80
N THR A 185 14.10 -15.54 -27.10
CA THR A 185 14.32 -14.54 -28.14
C THR A 185 13.37 -13.34 -27.99
N LYS A 186 12.10 -13.61 -27.73
CA LYS A 186 11.08 -12.58 -27.49
C LYS A 186 11.39 -11.73 -26.24
N ALA A 187 11.79 -12.38 -25.16
CA ALA A 187 12.17 -11.65 -23.94
C ALA A 187 13.42 -10.78 -24.16
N LYS A 188 14.42 -11.27 -24.89
CA LYS A 188 15.59 -10.45 -25.26
C LYS A 188 15.24 -9.28 -26.17
N GLN A 189 14.36 -9.50 -27.13
CA GLN A 189 13.86 -8.40 -27.97
C GLN A 189 13.13 -7.36 -27.12
N ARG A 190 12.26 -7.81 -26.23
CA ARG A 190 11.52 -6.93 -25.32
C ARG A 190 12.46 -6.08 -24.45
N LEU A 191 13.51 -6.67 -23.88
CA LEU A 191 14.53 -5.92 -23.14
C LEU A 191 15.22 -4.85 -24.00
N ARG A 192 15.48 -5.13 -25.29
CA ARG A 192 16.05 -4.14 -26.22
C ARG A 192 15.07 -2.98 -26.47
N GLU A 193 13.80 -3.28 -26.67
CA GLU A 193 12.74 -2.28 -26.85
C GLU A 193 12.64 -1.36 -25.61
N LEU A 194 12.63 -1.92 -24.41
CA LEU A 194 12.63 -1.15 -23.17
C LEU A 194 13.86 -0.28 -23.03
N LYS A 195 15.07 -0.80 -23.37
CA LYS A 195 16.30 0.02 -23.41
C LYS A 195 16.23 1.15 -24.43
N GLN A 196 15.60 0.96 -25.56
CA GLN A 196 15.39 2.04 -26.55
C GLN A 196 14.47 3.12 -26.00
N ARG A 197 13.40 2.75 -25.29
CA ARG A 197 12.48 3.71 -24.65
C ARG A 197 13.16 4.58 -23.60
N LEU A 198 14.21 4.13 -22.93
CA LEU A 198 14.96 4.97 -21.99
C LEU A 198 15.53 6.23 -22.67
N ARG A 199 15.78 6.18 -23.98
CA ARG A 199 16.32 7.30 -24.77
C ARG A 199 15.24 8.28 -25.26
N THR A 200 13.96 7.99 -25.02
CA THR A 200 12.87 8.89 -25.42
C THR A 200 12.74 10.06 -24.45
N THR A 201 12.22 11.17 -24.95
CA THR A 201 11.89 12.33 -24.12
C THR A 201 10.65 12.04 -23.29
N VAL A 202 10.62 12.55 -22.06
CA VAL A 202 9.46 12.49 -21.18
C VAL A 202 8.49 13.59 -21.56
N GLN A 203 7.22 13.22 -21.67
CA GLN A 203 6.14 14.19 -21.80
C GLN A 203 5.22 14.01 -20.58
N PRO A 204 5.34 14.85 -19.54
CA PRO A 204 4.45 14.81 -18.41
C PRO A 204 3.02 15.15 -18.85
N PRO A 205 2.00 14.64 -18.14
CA PRO A 205 0.61 15.04 -18.39
C PRO A 205 0.49 16.57 -18.32
N VAL A 206 -0.15 17.14 -19.33
CA VAL A 206 -0.44 18.58 -19.35
C VAL A 206 -1.48 18.86 -18.24
N THR A 207 -1.19 19.79 -17.37
CA THR A 207 -2.09 20.31 -16.36
C THR A 207 -2.48 21.74 -16.74
N SER A 208 -3.71 21.93 -17.19
CA SER A 208 -4.28 23.27 -17.36
C SER A 208 -5.12 23.61 -16.15
N ALA A 209 -5.15 24.88 -15.75
CA ALA A 209 -6.03 25.32 -14.68
C ALA A 209 -7.48 24.90 -14.97
N SER A 210 -8.12 24.29 -14.01
CA SER A 210 -9.52 23.89 -14.06
C SER A 210 -10.29 24.53 -12.91
N VAL A 211 -11.61 24.47 -12.93
CA VAL A 211 -12.42 25.04 -11.87
C VAL A 211 -12.28 24.19 -10.60
N ARG A 212 -11.93 24.81 -9.48
CA ARG A 212 -11.97 24.15 -8.17
C ARG A 212 -13.37 23.69 -7.86
N THR A 213 -13.49 22.43 -7.49
CA THR A 213 -14.75 21.79 -7.14
C THR A 213 -14.93 21.70 -5.63
N GLU A 214 -16.18 21.73 -5.18
CA GLU A 214 -16.50 21.53 -3.75
C GLU A 214 -16.31 20.05 -3.35
N THR A 215 -16.07 19.86 -2.05
CA THR A 215 -15.93 18.52 -1.46
C THR A 215 -17.23 18.15 -0.75
N PHE A 216 -17.76 16.99 -1.07
CA PHE A 216 -18.95 16.42 -0.45
C PHE A 216 -18.57 15.38 0.62
N ARG A 217 -19.45 15.19 1.60
CA ARG A 217 -19.28 14.21 2.67
C ARG A 217 -20.48 13.29 2.73
N GLU A 218 -20.21 11.98 2.64
CA GLU A 218 -21.26 10.96 2.78
C GLU A 218 -21.77 10.89 4.23
N PHE A 219 -20.88 11.13 5.19
CA PHE A 219 -21.19 11.20 6.60
C PHE A 219 -21.35 12.66 7.01
N LYS A 220 -22.59 13.08 7.30
CA LYS A 220 -22.85 14.44 7.78
C LYS A 220 -22.16 14.66 9.12
N LYS A 221 -21.74 15.90 9.39
CA LYS A 221 -21.01 16.22 10.62
C LYS A 221 -21.78 15.83 11.87
N GLU A 222 -23.06 16.15 11.93
CA GLU A 222 -23.92 15.86 13.07
C GLU A 222 -24.03 14.36 13.35
N ASP A 223 -24.15 13.55 12.29
CA ASP A 223 -24.24 12.09 12.37
C ASP A 223 -22.88 11.50 12.80
N TYR A 224 -21.78 12.03 12.30
CA TYR A 224 -20.43 11.64 12.73
C TYR A 224 -20.20 11.94 14.22
N LEU A 225 -20.59 13.15 14.69
CA LEU A 225 -20.49 13.50 16.11
C LEU A 225 -21.36 12.58 16.99
N ALA A 226 -22.52 12.17 16.50
CA ALA A 226 -23.38 11.19 17.19
C ALA A 226 -22.69 9.81 17.24
N ALA A 227 -22.08 9.36 16.14
CA ALA A 227 -21.33 8.10 16.11
C ALA A 227 -20.14 8.09 17.09
N VAL A 228 -19.43 9.22 17.23
CA VAL A 228 -18.34 9.35 18.22
C VAL A 228 -18.89 9.26 19.65
N ARG A 229 -20.05 9.90 19.95
CA ARG A 229 -20.70 9.78 21.28
C ARG A 229 -21.10 8.34 21.55
N GLN A 230 -21.69 7.65 20.58
CA GLN A 230 -22.08 6.24 20.70
C GLN A 230 -20.84 5.34 20.92
N ALA A 231 -19.74 5.59 20.22
CA ALA A 231 -18.49 4.88 20.44
C ALA A 231 -17.97 5.06 21.89
N LYS A 232 -18.09 6.27 22.45
CA LYS A 232 -17.72 6.53 23.85
C LYS A 232 -18.63 5.77 24.84
N GLU A 233 -19.91 5.60 24.53
CA GLU A 233 -20.81 4.79 25.35
C GLU A 233 -20.38 3.31 25.35
N TYR A 234 -20.00 2.77 24.21
CA TYR A 234 -19.44 1.40 24.13
C TYR A 234 -18.14 1.25 24.91
N ILE A 235 -17.28 2.26 24.88
CA ILE A 235 -16.04 2.28 25.69
C ILE A 235 -16.38 2.32 27.19
N ALA A 236 -17.33 3.17 27.60
CA ALA A 236 -17.77 3.26 29.00
C ALA A 236 -18.45 1.96 29.49
N ALA A 237 -19.12 1.24 28.60
CA ALA A 237 -19.70 -0.08 28.88
C ALA A 237 -18.64 -1.21 28.95
N GLY A 238 -17.36 -0.92 28.64
CA GLY A 238 -16.27 -1.88 28.71
C GLY A 238 -16.17 -2.81 27.50
N GLU A 239 -16.81 -2.47 26.37
CA GLU A 239 -16.77 -3.29 25.16
C GLU A 239 -15.43 -3.19 24.42
N LEU A 240 -14.78 -2.04 24.50
CA LEU A 240 -13.49 -1.75 23.86
C LEU A 240 -12.77 -0.62 24.57
N MET A 241 -11.47 -0.50 24.31
CA MET A 241 -10.63 0.60 24.82
C MET A 241 -10.49 1.74 23.82
N GLN A 242 -10.45 1.42 22.53
CA GLN A 242 -10.28 2.37 21.43
C GLN A 242 -10.96 1.84 20.17
N ILE A 243 -11.51 2.76 19.37
CA ILE A 243 -12.10 2.47 18.07
C ILE A 243 -11.77 3.59 17.07
N GLN A 244 -11.53 3.23 15.82
CA GLN A 244 -11.37 4.19 14.72
C GLN A 244 -12.73 4.44 14.07
N VAL A 245 -13.17 5.69 14.05
CA VAL A 245 -14.38 6.11 13.34
C VAL A 245 -13.99 7.00 12.17
N GLY A 246 -14.37 6.59 10.97
CA GLY A 246 -13.97 7.23 9.72
C GLY A 246 -15.10 7.92 8.99
N GLN A 247 -14.71 8.87 8.12
CA GLN A 247 -15.58 9.46 7.12
C GLN A 247 -14.92 9.45 5.74
N ARG A 248 -15.72 9.44 4.69
CA ARG A 248 -15.27 9.59 3.31
C ARG A 248 -15.69 10.94 2.75
N LEU A 249 -14.72 11.60 2.09
CA LEU A 249 -14.88 12.85 1.37
C LEU A 249 -14.81 12.55 -0.12
N THR A 250 -15.72 13.13 -0.88
CA THR A 250 -15.82 12.96 -2.34
C THR A 250 -15.64 14.31 -3.01
N LYS A 251 -14.72 14.40 -3.97
CA LYS A 251 -14.45 15.62 -4.74
C LYS A 251 -14.51 15.29 -6.23
N PRO A 252 -15.30 15.99 -7.05
CA PRO A 252 -15.21 15.84 -8.50
C PRO A 252 -13.78 16.09 -8.98
N TYR A 253 -13.23 15.14 -9.73
CA TYR A 253 -11.86 15.19 -10.21
C TYR A 253 -11.77 14.52 -11.59
N ARG A 254 -11.46 15.30 -12.61
CA ARG A 254 -11.36 14.85 -14.00
C ARG A 254 -9.97 15.05 -14.60
N ASP A 255 -9.06 15.60 -13.80
CA ASP A 255 -7.68 15.79 -14.21
C ASP A 255 -6.92 14.47 -14.25
N ASN A 256 -5.72 14.49 -14.81
CA ASN A 256 -4.92 13.28 -14.94
C ASN A 256 -4.55 12.71 -13.56
N PRO A 257 -4.83 11.41 -13.28
CA PRO A 257 -4.51 10.80 -11.99
C PRO A 257 -3.01 10.84 -11.63
N LEU A 258 -2.13 10.78 -12.61
CA LEU A 258 -0.68 10.88 -12.37
C LEU A 258 -0.28 12.30 -11.93
N SER A 259 -1.03 13.33 -12.32
CA SER A 259 -0.84 14.70 -11.84
C SER A 259 -1.16 14.81 -10.34
N LEU A 260 -2.20 14.09 -9.86
CA LEU A 260 -2.46 13.98 -8.42
C LEU A 260 -1.28 13.33 -7.69
N TYR A 261 -0.70 12.26 -8.25
CA TYR A 261 0.49 11.64 -7.68
C TYR A 261 1.68 12.61 -7.60
N ARG A 262 1.95 13.39 -8.66
CA ARG A 262 3.01 14.40 -8.69
C ARG A 262 2.82 15.45 -7.58
N ALA A 263 1.62 15.99 -7.46
CA ALA A 263 1.28 16.97 -6.43
C ALA A 263 1.43 16.39 -5.01
N LEU A 264 0.86 15.18 -4.78
CA LEU A 264 0.91 14.53 -3.47
C LEU A 264 2.34 14.18 -3.06
N ARG A 265 3.17 13.71 -4.01
CA ARG A 265 4.59 13.41 -3.78
C ARG A 265 5.37 14.64 -3.33
N SER A 266 5.06 15.80 -3.87
CA SER A 266 5.69 17.07 -3.49
C SER A 266 5.20 17.57 -2.13
N LEU A 267 3.88 17.52 -1.89
CA LEU A 267 3.27 18.01 -0.67
C LEU A 267 3.53 17.15 0.56
N ASN A 268 3.50 15.84 0.38
CA ASN A 268 3.52 14.89 1.50
C ASN A 268 4.42 13.67 1.19
N PRO A 269 5.72 13.87 0.99
CA PRO A 269 6.65 12.77 0.77
C PRO A 269 6.57 11.78 1.94
N SER A 270 6.46 10.49 1.61
CA SER A 270 6.20 9.41 2.58
C SER A 270 7.06 8.18 2.28
N PRO A 271 7.27 7.28 3.28
CA PRO A 271 7.99 6.03 3.08
C PRO A 271 7.35 5.10 2.04
N TYR A 272 6.03 5.17 1.88
CA TYR A 272 5.28 4.38 0.91
C TYR A 272 4.48 5.31 0.01
N MET A 273 5.09 5.72 -1.10
CA MET A 273 4.42 6.42 -2.19
C MET A 273 4.00 5.40 -3.23
N TYR A 274 2.75 5.45 -3.66
CA TYR A 274 2.24 4.54 -4.68
C TYR A 274 1.25 5.20 -5.63
N TYR A 275 1.34 4.76 -6.87
CA TYR A 275 0.38 5.02 -7.93
C TYR A 275 0.04 3.71 -8.60
N TYR A 276 -1.23 3.35 -8.63
CA TYR A 276 -1.74 2.21 -9.39
C TYR A 276 -2.75 2.71 -10.43
N ASN A 277 -2.56 2.29 -11.66
CA ASN A 277 -3.51 2.46 -12.74
C ASN A 277 -4.16 1.10 -13.03
N PHE A 278 -5.38 0.87 -12.55
CA PHE A 278 -6.12 -0.36 -12.80
C PHE A 278 -7.02 -0.28 -14.06
N GLY A 279 -6.90 0.78 -14.86
CA GLY A 279 -7.72 1.03 -16.03
C GLY A 279 -8.96 1.83 -15.67
N ASP A 280 -9.95 1.20 -15.04
CA ASP A 280 -11.22 1.83 -14.69
C ASP A 280 -11.14 2.76 -13.46
N PHE A 281 -10.16 2.57 -12.62
CA PHE A 281 -9.90 3.39 -11.45
C PHE A 281 -8.40 3.49 -11.14
N HIS A 282 -8.04 4.50 -10.35
CA HIS A 282 -6.66 4.74 -9.96
C HIS A 282 -6.54 4.88 -8.44
N VAL A 283 -5.42 4.43 -7.92
CA VAL A 283 -5.07 4.55 -6.49
C VAL A 283 -3.81 5.38 -6.37
N VAL A 284 -3.88 6.47 -5.61
CA VAL A 284 -2.77 7.41 -5.40
C VAL A 284 -2.58 7.59 -3.90
N GLY A 285 -1.44 7.20 -3.37
CA GLY A 285 -1.24 7.25 -1.92
C GLY A 285 0.15 7.66 -1.47
N ALA A 286 0.19 8.18 -0.24
CA ALA A 286 1.38 8.60 0.49
C ALA A 286 1.28 8.09 1.93
N SER A 287 1.39 6.77 2.10
CA SER A 287 1.25 6.13 3.40
C SER A 287 2.52 6.26 4.25
N PRO A 288 2.39 6.68 5.51
CA PRO A 288 3.53 6.72 6.42
C PRO A 288 3.78 5.37 7.11
N GLU A 289 2.85 4.42 7.04
CA GLU A 289 2.80 3.27 7.94
C GLU A 289 2.76 1.95 7.20
N ILE A 290 3.62 1.04 7.63
CA ILE A 290 3.64 -0.35 7.19
C ILE A 290 2.50 -1.13 7.87
N LEU A 291 1.78 -1.95 7.11
CA LEU A 291 0.93 -2.99 7.70
C LEU A 291 1.79 -4.15 8.18
N VAL A 292 2.52 -4.74 7.26
CA VAL A 292 3.43 -5.86 7.54
C VAL A 292 4.50 -5.99 6.47
N ARG A 293 5.72 -6.31 6.88
CA ARG A 293 6.81 -6.71 6.00
C ARG A 293 7.25 -8.13 6.35
N GLN A 294 7.55 -8.91 5.34
CA GLN A 294 8.26 -10.16 5.48
C GLN A 294 9.48 -10.15 4.58
N GLU A 295 10.63 -10.40 5.16
CA GLU A 295 11.91 -10.42 4.44
C GLU A 295 12.77 -11.60 4.87
N LYS A 296 13.59 -12.08 3.94
CA LYS A 296 14.57 -13.14 4.22
C LYS A 296 15.83 -12.53 4.85
N ARG A 297 16.22 -13.00 6.05
CA ARG A 297 17.48 -12.67 6.71
C ARG A 297 18.25 -13.99 7.01
N GLY A 298 19.26 -14.29 6.20
CA GLY A 298 19.91 -15.60 6.23
C GLY A 298 18.96 -16.71 5.81
N GLU A 299 18.74 -17.71 6.66
CA GLU A 299 17.78 -18.79 6.42
C GLU A 299 16.38 -18.47 6.98
N ASP A 300 16.24 -17.41 7.77
CA ASP A 300 15.00 -17.07 8.46
C ASP A 300 14.12 -16.11 7.66
N GLN A 301 12.81 -16.28 7.79
CA GLN A 301 11.80 -15.33 7.32
C GLN A 301 11.38 -14.46 8.50
N ILE A 302 11.71 -13.19 8.47
CA ILE A 302 11.40 -12.23 9.54
C ILE A 302 10.15 -11.43 9.17
N VAL A 303 9.19 -11.45 10.05
CA VAL A 303 7.97 -10.65 9.96
C VAL A 303 8.13 -9.42 10.84
N THR A 304 7.86 -8.25 10.29
CA THR A 304 8.00 -6.95 10.97
C THR A 304 6.70 -6.17 10.87
N ILE A 305 6.23 -5.66 12.00
CA ILE A 305 5.19 -4.63 12.11
C ILE A 305 5.82 -3.42 12.80
N ARG A 306 5.48 -2.23 12.32
CA ARG A 306 6.03 -0.98 12.89
C ARG A 306 4.89 -0.05 13.30
N PRO A 307 4.34 -0.19 14.52
CA PRO A 307 3.36 0.75 15.02
C PRO A 307 3.95 2.16 15.11
N LEU A 308 3.16 3.10 14.65
CA LEU A 308 3.46 4.53 14.62
C LEU A 308 2.33 5.26 15.32
N ALA A 309 2.64 6.02 16.38
CA ALA A 309 1.67 6.81 17.13
C ALA A 309 2.32 8.08 17.71
N GLY A 310 1.47 8.96 18.18
CA GLY A 310 1.90 10.25 18.67
C GLY A 310 2.40 11.17 17.54
N THR A 311 2.06 12.44 17.62
CA THR A 311 2.45 13.39 16.57
C THR A 311 2.80 14.73 17.19
N ARG A 312 3.94 15.28 16.77
CA ARG A 312 4.29 16.70 16.98
C ARG A 312 4.74 17.30 15.65
N PRO A 313 4.50 18.59 15.41
CA PRO A 313 5.06 19.26 14.25
C PRO A 313 6.60 19.28 14.31
N ARG A 314 7.24 19.54 13.17
CA ARG A 314 8.66 19.83 13.13
C ARG A 314 8.93 21.23 13.72
N GLY A 315 10.03 21.34 14.44
CA GLY A 315 10.51 22.64 14.93
C GLY A 315 11.15 23.47 13.83
N ASN A 316 11.02 24.79 13.92
CA ASN A 316 11.66 25.74 12.97
C ASN A 316 13.19 25.82 13.17
N THR A 317 13.71 25.34 14.30
CA THR A 317 15.13 25.22 14.60
C THR A 317 15.45 23.82 15.11
N PRO A 318 16.70 23.35 15.03
CA PRO A 318 17.11 22.06 15.59
C PRO A 318 16.79 21.91 17.09
N GLU A 319 16.94 23.00 17.87
CA GLU A 319 16.67 23.01 19.31
C GLU A 319 15.17 22.83 19.57
N ARG A 320 14.33 23.59 18.87
CA ARG A 320 12.87 23.47 19.01
C ARG A 320 12.36 22.12 18.53
N ASP A 321 12.97 21.55 17.50
CA ASP A 321 12.67 20.22 17.00
C ASP A 321 13.00 19.13 18.05
N ALA A 322 14.12 19.28 18.78
CA ALA A 322 14.49 18.40 19.87
C ALA A 322 13.58 18.54 21.12
N GLU A 323 13.17 19.77 21.45
CA GLU A 323 12.20 20.03 22.53
C GLU A 323 10.86 19.33 22.25
N LEU A 324 10.31 19.48 21.03
CA LEU A 324 9.07 18.83 20.64
C LEU A 324 9.17 17.30 20.64
N ALA A 325 10.34 16.74 20.28
CA ALA A 325 10.60 15.32 20.39
C ALA A 325 10.60 14.85 21.87
N THR A 326 11.21 15.65 22.75
CA THR A 326 11.24 15.37 24.20
C THR A 326 9.84 15.51 24.82
N GLU A 327 9.09 16.52 24.43
CA GLU A 327 7.69 16.69 24.84
C GLU A 327 6.86 15.46 24.46
N LEU A 328 6.99 14.97 23.21
CA LEU A 328 6.27 13.83 22.72
C LEU A 328 6.60 12.55 23.52
N LEU A 329 7.88 12.31 23.82
CA LEU A 329 8.34 11.15 24.60
C LEU A 329 7.98 11.23 26.09
N ASN A 330 7.55 12.39 26.59
CA ASN A 330 7.13 12.58 27.96
C ASN A 330 5.61 12.76 28.10
N ASP A 331 4.85 12.69 27.00
CA ASP A 331 3.39 12.79 27.03
C ASP A 331 2.80 11.44 27.50
N PRO A 332 2.18 11.37 28.69
CA PRO A 332 1.69 10.10 29.23
C PRO A 332 0.59 9.46 28.37
N LYS A 333 -0.22 10.27 27.69
CA LYS A 333 -1.31 9.81 26.83
C LYS A 333 -0.74 9.15 25.56
N GLU A 334 0.20 9.83 24.89
CA GLU A 334 0.84 9.33 23.67
C GLU A 334 1.63 8.04 23.95
N ILE A 335 2.33 7.98 25.09
CA ILE A 335 3.05 6.77 25.53
C ILE A 335 2.08 5.63 25.80
N ALA A 336 0.97 5.86 26.50
CA ALA A 336 -0.01 4.82 26.80
C ALA A 336 -0.64 4.25 25.52
N GLU A 337 -1.00 5.12 24.57
CA GLU A 337 -1.50 4.71 23.25
C GLU A 337 -0.44 3.88 22.51
N HIS A 338 0.80 4.34 22.48
CA HIS A 338 1.88 3.64 21.79
C HIS A 338 2.18 2.27 22.38
N VAL A 339 2.16 2.12 23.71
CA VAL A 339 2.29 0.81 24.38
C VAL A 339 1.18 -0.14 23.97
N MET A 340 -0.06 0.34 23.90
CA MET A 340 -1.20 -0.47 23.42
C MET A 340 -0.97 -0.95 21.98
N LEU A 341 -0.46 -0.11 21.10
CA LEU A 341 -0.16 -0.48 19.71
C LEU A 341 1.00 -1.47 19.60
N ILE A 342 2.03 -1.35 20.45
CA ILE A 342 3.11 -2.35 20.54
C ILE A 342 2.53 -3.71 20.95
N ASP A 343 1.67 -3.76 21.96
CA ASP A 343 1.07 -5.01 22.44
C ASP A 343 0.17 -5.64 21.39
N LEU A 344 -0.58 -4.84 20.64
CA LEU A 344 -1.37 -5.30 19.52
C LEU A 344 -0.49 -5.90 18.42
N ALA A 345 0.60 -5.22 18.05
CA ALA A 345 1.57 -5.73 17.07
C ALA A 345 2.25 -7.03 17.56
N ARG A 346 2.60 -7.11 18.86
CA ARG A 346 3.16 -8.34 19.46
C ARG A 346 2.16 -9.50 19.39
N ASN A 347 0.88 -9.24 19.62
CA ASN A 347 -0.17 -10.25 19.50
C ASN A 347 -0.31 -10.73 18.04
N ASP A 348 -0.34 -9.82 17.08
CA ASP A 348 -0.46 -10.14 15.65
C ASP A 348 0.75 -10.95 15.14
N VAL A 349 1.98 -10.51 15.45
CA VAL A 349 3.21 -11.23 15.10
C VAL A 349 3.28 -12.58 15.85
N GLY A 350 2.86 -12.64 17.12
CA GLY A 350 2.89 -13.85 17.95
C GLY A 350 2.05 -14.99 17.39
N ARG A 351 1.00 -14.70 16.63
CA ARG A 351 0.16 -15.72 15.98
C ARG A 351 0.92 -16.56 14.96
N ILE A 352 1.90 -15.96 14.26
CA ILE A 352 2.62 -16.56 13.13
C ILE A 352 4.12 -16.76 13.39
N ALA A 353 4.65 -16.22 14.49
CA ALA A 353 6.07 -16.32 14.82
C ALA A 353 6.39 -17.56 15.66
N GLU A 354 7.61 -18.05 15.54
CA GLU A 354 8.15 -19.09 16.41
C GLU A 354 8.09 -18.62 17.89
N ILE A 355 7.81 -19.55 18.80
CA ILE A 355 7.70 -19.24 20.23
C ILE A 355 9.03 -18.68 20.74
N GLY A 356 8.97 -17.54 21.43
CA GLY A 356 10.13 -16.85 22.00
C GLY A 356 10.91 -15.99 21.00
N SER A 357 10.51 -15.92 19.71
CA SER A 357 11.18 -15.10 18.70
C SER A 357 10.65 -13.67 18.59
N VAL A 358 9.48 -13.37 19.18
CA VAL A 358 8.89 -12.04 19.11
C VAL A 358 9.68 -11.06 19.98
N GLN A 359 10.18 -10.01 19.33
CA GLN A 359 11.01 -8.98 19.98
C GLN A 359 10.57 -7.58 19.56
N VAL A 360 10.78 -6.62 20.46
CA VAL A 360 10.67 -5.18 20.13
C VAL A 360 12.10 -4.68 19.88
N THR A 361 12.47 -4.56 18.60
CA THR A 361 13.86 -4.24 18.20
C THR A 361 14.15 -2.75 18.27
N ASP A 362 13.21 -1.89 17.83
CA ASP A 362 13.24 -0.46 18.11
C ASP A 362 12.10 -0.17 19.09
N LYS A 363 12.36 0.57 20.16
CA LYS A 363 11.37 0.87 21.19
C LYS A 363 11.25 2.37 21.39
N MET A 364 10.10 2.93 21.03
CA MET A 364 9.75 4.34 21.25
C MET A 364 10.82 5.31 20.72
N VAL A 365 11.29 5.09 19.49
CA VAL A 365 12.21 6.01 18.83
C VAL A 365 11.45 7.13 18.14
N ILE A 366 12.05 8.33 18.11
CA ILE A 366 11.49 9.45 17.33
C ILE A 366 11.95 9.32 15.89
N GLU A 367 10.99 9.22 14.98
CA GLU A 367 11.22 9.36 13.54
C GLU A 367 10.71 10.71 13.04
N LYS A 368 11.60 11.39 12.31
CA LYS A 368 11.34 12.73 11.77
C LYS A 368 10.97 12.64 10.31
N TYR A 369 9.80 13.18 9.97
CA TYR A 369 9.30 13.31 8.60
C TYR A 369 9.37 14.78 8.17
N SER A 370 8.91 15.09 6.97
CA SER A 370 8.99 16.46 6.41
C SER A 370 8.31 17.52 7.28
N HIS A 371 7.13 17.24 7.81
CA HIS A 371 6.29 18.20 8.54
C HIS A 371 5.98 17.78 9.98
N VAL A 372 6.19 16.53 10.32
CA VAL A 372 5.85 15.97 11.64
C VAL A 372 6.94 15.01 12.12
N GLN A 373 6.89 14.69 13.40
CA GLN A 373 7.67 13.62 14.04
C GLN A 373 6.74 12.72 14.83
N HIS A 374 7.06 11.43 14.86
CA HIS A 374 6.25 10.38 15.48
C HIS A 374 7.08 9.52 16.43
N ILE A 375 6.40 8.88 17.38
CA ILE A 375 6.97 7.75 18.13
C ILE A 375 6.77 6.49 17.27
N VAL A 376 7.84 5.74 17.07
CA VAL A 376 7.84 4.50 16.29
C VAL A 376 8.48 3.39 17.11
N SER A 377 7.92 2.20 17.01
CA SER A 377 8.54 0.96 17.51
C SER A 377 8.54 -0.09 16.41
N SER A 378 9.47 -1.05 16.50
CA SER A 378 9.52 -2.20 15.58
C SER A 378 9.29 -3.48 16.36
N VAL A 379 8.30 -4.27 15.94
CA VAL A 379 8.02 -5.59 16.47
C VAL A 379 8.36 -6.61 15.41
N GLU A 380 9.30 -7.49 15.72
CA GLU A 380 9.77 -8.52 14.81
C GLU A 380 9.55 -9.92 15.36
N GLY A 381 9.36 -10.89 14.48
CA GLY A 381 9.30 -12.30 14.84
C GLY A 381 9.73 -13.19 13.69
N LYS A 382 10.35 -14.31 14.02
CA LYS A 382 10.72 -15.34 13.05
C LYS A 382 9.47 -16.14 12.69
N ARG A 383 9.11 -16.15 11.40
CA ARG A 383 7.93 -16.89 10.92
C ARG A 383 8.07 -18.39 11.16
N LYS A 384 7.02 -19.03 11.67
CA LYS A 384 6.97 -20.48 11.85
C LYS A 384 7.17 -21.22 10.53
N PRO A 385 7.89 -22.36 10.53
CA PRO A 385 7.94 -23.24 9.38
C PRO A 385 6.55 -23.67 8.90
N GLY A 386 6.36 -23.76 7.60
CA GLY A 386 5.08 -24.17 6.98
C GLY A 386 4.04 -23.07 6.85
N MET A 387 4.23 -21.92 7.47
CA MET A 387 3.36 -20.76 7.24
C MET A 387 3.76 -20.00 5.97
N THR A 388 2.78 -19.35 5.35
CA THR A 388 2.92 -18.61 4.10
C THR A 388 2.80 -17.10 4.30
N ASN A 389 3.04 -16.31 3.25
CA ASN A 389 2.76 -14.88 3.26
C ASN A 389 1.28 -14.58 3.52
N TYR A 390 0.40 -15.47 3.09
CA TYR A 390 -1.04 -15.30 3.26
C TYR A 390 -1.47 -15.56 4.70
N ASP A 391 -0.84 -16.51 5.39
CA ASP A 391 -1.03 -16.71 6.83
C ASP A 391 -0.58 -15.48 7.62
N VAL A 392 0.57 -14.90 7.23
CA VAL A 392 1.08 -13.66 7.83
C VAL A 392 0.08 -12.52 7.61
N LEU A 393 -0.41 -12.36 6.39
CA LEU A 393 -1.40 -11.32 6.07
C LEU A 393 -2.68 -11.51 6.88
N ARG A 394 -3.25 -12.72 6.93
CA ARG A 394 -4.44 -13.03 7.72
C ARG A 394 -4.28 -12.69 9.21
N ALA A 395 -3.10 -12.97 9.77
CA ALA A 395 -2.83 -12.73 11.19
C ALA A 395 -2.71 -11.24 11.54
N THR A 396 -2.24 -10.43 10.59
CA THR A 396 -1.93 -9.00 10.81
C THR A 396 -3.00 -8.05 10.27
N PHE A 397 -3.94 -8.54 9.46
CA PHE A 397 -4.95 -7.72 8.77
C PHE A 397 -6.26 -7.62 9.55
N PRO A 398 -6.93 -6.45 9.53
CA PRO A 398 -6.36 -5.16 9.19
C PRO A 398 -5.49 -4.60 10.32
N ALA A 399 -4.81 -3.47 10.05
CA ALA A 399 -3.99 -2.81 11.07
C ALA A 399 -4.81 -2.42 12.31
N GLY A 400 -4.22 -2.60 13.49
CA GLY A 400 -4.86 -2.18 14.73
C GLY A 400 -5.08 -0.68 14.81
N THR A 401 -4.17 0.10 14.23
CA THR A 401 -4.26 1.57 14.11
C THR A 401 -5.45 2.04 13.27
N LEU A 402 -6.08 1.16 12.50
CA LEU A 402 -7.26 1.45 11.66
C LEU A 402 -8.55 0.74 12.13
N SER A 403 -8.47 -0.06 13.18
CA SER A 403 -9.61 -0.78 13.75
C SER A 403 -9.87 -0.38 15.20
N GLY A 404 -9.18 -0.97 16.13
CA GLY A 404 -9.29 -0.68 17.56
C GLY A 404 -8.88 -1.86 18.43
N ALA A 405 -9.15 -1.78 19.71
CA ALA A 405 -8.80 -2.79 20.69
C ALA A 405 -9.96 -3.07 21.65
N PRO A 406 -10.48 -4.32 21.73
CA PRO A 406 -10.11 -5.52 20.95
C PRO A 406 -10.49 -5.43 19.46
N LYS A 407 -9.64 -5.94 18.58
CA LYS A 407 -9.72 -5.73 17.12
C LYS A 407 -11.06 -6.16 16.51
N VAL A 408 -11.51 -7.39 16.76
CA VAL A 408 -12.74 -7.93 16.15
C VAL A 408 -13.97 -7.15 16.61
N ARG A 409 -14.09 -6.86 17.92
CA ARG A 409 -15.21 -6.10 18.44
C ARG A 409 -15.25 -4.67 17.90
N ALA A 410 -14.08 -4.04 17.79
CA ALA A 410 -14.00 -2.72 17.17
C ALA A 410 -14.50 -2.73 15.72
N MET A 411 -14.17 -3.75 14.93
CA MET A 411 -14.63 -3.87 13.54
C MET A 411 -16.14 -4.12 13.44
N GLU A 412 -16.75 -4.91 14.35
CA GLU A 412 -18.20 -5.05 14.43
C GLU A 412 -18.89 -3.70 14.65
N LEU A 413 -18.35 -2.88 15.54
CA LEU A 413 -18.90 -1.55 15.84
C LEU A 413 -18.60 -0.51 14.74
N ILE A 414 -17.49 -0.64 14.02
CA ILE A 414 -17.22 0.18 12.83
C ILE A 414 -18.28 -0.04 11.76
N ASP A 415 -18.67 -1.31 11.53
CA ASP A 415 -19.74 -1.64 10.57
C ASP A 415 -21.10 -1.06 11.00
N GLU A 416 -21.35 -0.92 12.29
CA GLU A 416 -22.57 -0.31 12.84
C GLU A 416 -22.56 1.21 12.73
N LEU A 417 -21.41 1.83 12.96
CA LEU A 417 -21.28 3.30 13.09
C LEU A 417 -21.04 4.00 11.76
N GLU A 418 -20.30 3.38 10.83
CA GLU A 418 -19.99 3.98 9.54
C GLU A 418 -21.08 3.67 8.49
N PRO A 419 -21.58 4.65 7.73
CA PRO A 419 -22.73 4.47 6.84
C PRO A 419 -22.41 3.70 5.55
N ILE A 420 -21.13 3.57 5.19
CA ILE A 420 -20.66 2.99 3.94
C ILE A 420 -19.42 2.13 4.15
N LYS A 421 -19.22 1.16 3.26
CA LYS A 421 -18.00 0.34 3.22
C LYS A 421 -16.74 1.21 3.11
N ARG A 422 -15.69 0.81 3.81
CA ARG A 422 -14.37 1.43 3.69
C ARG A 422 -13.70 1.16 2.35
N GLY A 423 -13.97 -0.01 1.74
CA GLY A 423 -13.31 -0.42 0.51
C GLY A 423 -11.80 -0.49 0.65
N LEU A 424 -11.08 0.31 -0.14
CA LEU A 424 -9.61 0.37 -0.08
C LEU A 424 -9.07 0.92 1.25
N TYR A 425 -9.73 1.91 1.83
CA TYR A 425 -9.24 2.63 3.01
C TYR A 425 -9.04 1.72 4.22
N GLY A 426 -7.85 1.79 4.83
CA GLY A 426 -7.49 0.95 5.96
C GLY A 426 -7.12 -0.50 5.59
N GLY A 427 -7.10 -0.82 4.31
CA GLY A 427 -6.59 -2.07 3.77
C GLY A 427 -5.08 -2.07 3.61
N ALA A 428 -4.56 -2.99 2.81
CA ALA A 428 -3.14 -3.20 2.52
C ALA A 428 -2.81 -2.92 1.06
N VAL A 429 -1.72 -2.20 0.80
CA VAL A 429 -1.24 -1.86 -0.55
C VAL A 429 0.25 -2.15 -0.67
N GLY A 430 0.66 -2.82 -1.72
CA GLY A 430 2.07 -3.12 -1.97
C GLY A 430 2.26 -4.34 -2.85
N TYR A 431 3.14 -5.25 -2.42
CA TYR A 431 3.48 -6.42 -3.22
C TYR A 431 3.75 -7.69 -2.42
N LEU A 432 3.55 -8.83 -3.09
CA LEU A 432 3.98 -10.17 -2.68
C LEU A 432 4.92 -10.71 -3.76
N SER A 433 6.21 -10.81 -3.44
CA SER A 433 7.26 -11.19 -4.39
C SER A 433 7.21 -12.69 -4.71
N PHE A 434 7.67 -13.05 -5.91
CA PHE A 434 7.96 -14.44 -6.25
C PHE A 434 9.05 -15.07 -5.36
N SER A 435 9.90 -14.26 -4.73
CA SER A 435 10.91 -14.73 -3.77
C SER A 435 10.34 -15.14 -2.40
N GLY A 436 9.06 -14.91 -2.17
CA GLY A 436 8.41 -15.14 -0.87
C GLY A 436 8.52 -13.96 0.09
N GLU A 437 9.09 -12.84 -0.32
CA GLU A 437 9.10 -11.60 0.44
C GLU A 437 7.80 -10.81 0.19
N MET A 438 7.41 -10.00 1.16
CA MET A 438 6.19 -9.20 1.12
C MET A 438 6.44 -7.84 1.78
N ASP A 439 5.91 -6.78 1.19
CA ASP A 439 5.94 -5.44 1.78
C ASP A 439 4.61 -4.75 1.49
N LEU A 440 3.80 -4.55 2.54
CA LEU A 440 2.46 -3.99 2.46
C LEU A 440 2.32 -2.81 3.40
N ALA A 441 1.98 -1.66 2.85
CA ALA A 441 1.62 -0.47 3.61
C ALA A 441 0.12 -0.46 3.93
N ILE A 442 -0.27 0.27 4.97
CA ILE A 442 -1.67 0.55 5.26
C ILE A 442 -2.18 1.57 4.25
N ALA A 443 -3.35 1.32 3.65
CA ALA A 443 -3.97 2.24 2.70
C ALA A 443 -4.60 3.45 3.42
N ILE A 444 -3.78 4.40 3.80
CA ILE A 444 -4.14 5.70 4.39
C ILE A 444 -3.46 6.84 3.63
N ARG A 445 -3.94 8.07 3.80
CA ARG A 445 -3.44 9.22 3.01
C ARG A 445 -3.53 8.92 1.52
N THR A 446 -4.65 8.33 1.12
CA THR A 446 -4.85 7.72 -0.20
C THR A 446 -6.08 8.31 -0.86
N GLY A 447 -5.93 8.67 -2.12
CA GLY A 447 -7.01 9.03 -3.02
C GLY A 447 -7.33 7.87 -3.95
N LEU A 448 -8.61 7.58 -4.07
CA LEU A 448 -9.17 6.65 -5.06
C LEU A 448 -9.88 7.49 -6.13
N ILE A 449 -9.45 7.40 -7.38
CA ILE A 449 -10.07 8.11 -8.50
C ILE A 449 -10.89 7.12 -9.31
N HIS A 450 -12.19 7.35 -9.37
CA HIS A 450 -13.15 6.51 -10.08
C HIS A 450 -14.34 7.33 -10.58
N ASN A 451 -14.81 7.07 -11.79
CA ASN A 451 -15.96 7.72 -12.39
C ASN A 451 -15.96 9.26 -12.28
N GLY A 452 -14.80 9.89 -12.48
CA GLY A 452 -14.67 11.35 -12.46
C GLY A 452 -14.69 11.97 -11.05
N ASN A 453 -14.56 11.18 -10.01
CA ASN A 453 -14.48 11.60 -8.63
C ASN A 453 -13.20 11.12 -7.95
N LEU A 454 -12.70 11.91 -7.03
CA LEU A 454 -11.67 11.57 -6.07
C LEU A 454 -12.33 11.27 -4.72
N TYR A 455 -12.10 10.10 -4.19
CA TYR A 455 -12.56 9.64 -2.88
C TYR A 455 -11.38 9.63 -1.93
N VAL A 456 -11.52 10.31 -0.80
CA VAL A 456 -10.52 10.36 0.27
C VAL A 456 -11.19 9.99 1.57
N GLN A 457 -10.63 9.02 2.29
CA GLN A 457 -11.16 8.58 3.57
C GLN A 457 -10.14 8.77 4.68
N ALA A 458 -10.63 9.14 5.86
CA ALA A 458 -9.83 9.32 7.06
C ALA A 458 -10.64 8.96 8.30
N ALA A 459 -9.97 8.44 9.33
CA ALA A 459 -10.58 8.10 10.62
C ALA A 459 -9.81 8.74 11.77
N ALA A 460 -10.51 8.95 12.86
CA ALA A 460 -9.95 9.36 14.15
C ALA A 460 -10.12 8.26 15.19
N GLY A 461 -9.15 8.16 16.09
CA GLY A 461 -9.14 7.19 17.19
C GLY A 461 -9.93 7.69 18.39
N VAL A 462 -11.11 7.12 18.60
CA VAL A 462 -11.98 7.47 19.72
C VAL A 462 -11.61 6.68 20.97
N VAL A 463 -11.36 7.40 22.06
CA VAL A 463 -11.12 6.88 23.41
C VAL A 463 -12.10 7.55 24.40
N ALA A 464 -12.08 7.13 25.66
CA ALA A 464 -13.00 7.65 26.69
C ALA A 464 -13.01 9.19 26.80
N ASP A 465 -11.83 9.81 26.67
CA ASP A 465 -11.66 11.27 26.81
C ASP A 465 -11.87 12.04 25.50
N SER A 466 -12.15 11.36 24.40
CA SER A 466 -12.33 12.01 23.09
C SER A 466 -13.43 13.04 23.08
N VAL A 467 -13.16 14.16 22.41
CA VAL A 467 -14.14 15.23 22.15
C VAL A 467 -14.63 15.11 20.72
N PRO A 468 -15.93 14.89 20.47
CA PRO A 468 -16.45 14.60 19.12
C PRO A 468 -16.02 15.60 18.04
N GLU A 469 -16.03 16.90 18.36
CA GLU A 469 -15.62 17.97 17.45
C GLU A 469 -14.12 17.90 17.09
N SER A 470 -13.29 17.51 18.06
CA SER A 470 -11.85 17.33 17.85
C SER A 470 -11.57 16.13 16.93
N GLU A 471 -12.29 15.03 17.13
CA GLU A 471 -12.16 13.83 16.28
C GLU A 471 -12.62 14.10 14.84
N TRP A 472 -13.71 14.85 14.67
CA TRP A 472 -14.11 15.34 13.35
C TRP A 472 -13.00 16.16 12.70
N GLN A 473 -12.44 17.14 13.41
CA GLN A 473 -11.36 17.98 12.89
C GLN A 473 -10.10 17.16 12.54
N GLU A 474 -9.82 16.11 13.30
CA GLU A 474 -8.71 15.20 13.02
C GLU A 474 -8.90 14.48 11.67
N THR A 475 -10.11 13.99 11.37
CA THR A 475 -10.39 13.36 10.07
C THR A 475 -10.22 14.34 8.91
N GLU A 476 -10.70 15.61 9.07
CA GLU A 476 -10.49 16.67 8.08
C GLU A 476 -8.99 16.96 7.86
N ASN A 477 -8.21 17.02 8.94
CA ASN A 477 -6.77 17.25 8.87
C ASN A 477 -6.04 16.11 8.16
N LYS A 478 -6.44 14.86 8.45
CA LYS A 478 -5.86 13.66 7.83
C LYS A 478 -6.16 13.55 6.33
N ALA A 479 -7.34 14.00 5.89
CA ALA A 479 -7.71 14.01 4.47
C ALA A 479 -7.07 15.16 3.69
N ARG A 480 -6.65 16.23 4.38
CA ARG A 480 -6.24 17.51 3.79
C ARG A 480 -5.10 17.38 2.77
N ALA A 481 -4.10 16.53 3.01
CA ALA A 481 -2.94 16.40 2.11
C ALA A 481 -3.35 15.98 0.70
N VAL A 482 -4.23 14.98 0.58
CA VAL A 482 -4.72 14.49 -0.72
C VAL A 482 -5.64 15.51 -1.41
N LEU A 483 -6.52 16.16 -0.63
CA LEU A 483 -7.43 17.19 -1.17
C LEU A 483 -6.66 18.43 -1.66
N ARG A 484 -5.63 18.87 -0.93
CA ARG A 484 -4.77 19.98 -1.37
C ARG A 484 -3.96 19.62 -2.61
N ALA A 485 -3.49 18.37 -2.72
CA ALA A 485 -2.83 17.90 -3.93
C ALA A 485 -3.77 17.99 -5.14
N ALA A 486 -5.05 17.62 -4.98
CA ALA A 486 -6.05 17.76 -6.04
C ALA A 486 -6.31 19.24 -6.39
N GLU A 487 -6.39 20.12 -5.41
CA GLU A 487 -6.53 21.57 -5.63
C GLU A 487 -5.34 22.16 -6.39
N GLN A 488 -4.12 21.77 -6.05
CA GLN A 488 -2.92 22.21 -6.78
C GLN A 488 -2.96 21.76 -8.25
N VAL A 489 -3.43 20.55 -8.53
CA VAL A 489 -3.61 20.10 -9.93
C VAL A 489 -4.65 20.97 -10.63
N GLN A 490 -5.76 21.27 -9.96
CA GLN A 490 -6.82 22.13 -10.53
C GLN A 490 -6.38 23.59 -10.73
N ASP A 491 -5.44 24.08 -9.93
CA ASP A 491 -4.82 25.41 -10.13
C ASP A 491 -3.80 25.42 -11.27
N GLY A 492 -3.32 24.24 -11.72
CA GLY A 492 -2.28 24.04 -12.72
C GLY A 492 -0.90 23.87 -12.08
N LEU A 493 -0.33 22.66 -12.13
CA LEU A 493 0.97 22.36 -11.51
C LEU A 493 2.14 23.17 -12.09
N ASP A 494 2.02 23.65 -13.32
CA ASP A 494 3.08 24.31 -14.09
C ASP A 494 2.71 25.77 -14.43
N SER A 495 1.69 26.35 -13.76
CA SER A 495 1.11 27.67 -14.10
C SER A 495 1.86 28.87 -13.51
N ASP A 496 2.82 28.66 -12.61
CA ASP A 496 3.55 29.70 -11.92
C ASP A 496 4.97 29.96 -12.50
N PHE A 497 5.20 29.58 -13.76
CA PHE A 497 6.43 29.90 -14.50
C PHE A 497 6.18 30.80 -15.70
#